data_4a96d8f78256e0c59dcd7d730ce8c188
#
_entry.id   4a96d8f78256e0c59dcd7d730ce8c188
#
_cell.length_a   1.000
_cell.length_b   1.000
_cell.length_c   1.000
_cell.angle_alpha   90.00
_cell.angle_beta   90.00
_cell.angle_gamma   90.00
#
_symmetry.space_group_name_H-M   'P 1'
#
loop_
_entity.id
_entity.type
_entity.pdbx_description
1 polymer ?
#
loop_
_entity_poly.entity_id
_entity_poly.type
_entity_poly.pdbx_seq_one_letter_code
_entity_poly.pdbx_strand_id
1 'polypeptide(L)'
;MNKAVVLAVVGCSLLLSSCSRNLSVPPKTHPKVGSWNDLFAPDLSDAIYPDGVWTFEDGVLTASKDEAIWTKKDYDNFVIDLEFKTAEGTNSGVIAYCTDMQNWIPNSVEIQIADDFAEQWANSPGTWQCGAIFGHLAPTKSMVKKPGEWNRMTITCHDQMIYVMINGEMVSVMNMALWTSAKTNPDGSEIPSWLSTPFAELPTHGNIGLQGKHAGAPIYFRNMKIKEI
;
A
#
# COMPACT_ATOMS: atom_id res chain seq x y z
N MET A 1 -73.19 -19.78 -2.78
CA MET A 1 -72.04 -20.69 -2.77
C MET A 1 -70.86 -19.97 -3.44
N ASN A 2 -70.05 -19.28 -2.66
CA ASN A 2 -68.87 -18.56 -3.17
C ASN A 2 -67.64 -19.40 -2.90
N LYS A 3 -66.95 -19.79 -3.97
CA LYS A 3 -65.63 -20.44 -3.89
C LYS A 3 -64.52 -19.37 -3.83
N ALA A 4 -63.83 -19.28 -2.72
CA ALA A 4 -62.60 -18.49 -2.59
C ALA A 4 -61.45 -19.25 -3.22
N VAL A 5 -60.74 -18.61 -4.16
CA VAL A 5 -59.47 -19.06 -4.75
C VAL A 5 -58.34 -18.50 -3.90
N VAL A 6 -57.58 -19.38 -3.26
CA VAL A 6 -56.36 -19.05 -2.53
C VAL A 6 -55.18 -19.09 -3.53
N LEU A 7 -54.60 -17.95 -3.80
CA LEU A 7 -53.35 -17.86 -4.59
C LEU A 7 -52.18 -18.01 -3.65
N ALA A 8 -51.44 -19.12 -3.77
CA ALA A 8 -50.17 -19.30 -3.06
C ALA A 8 -49.05 -18.62 -3.83
N VAL A 9 -48.47 -17.53 -3.25
CA VAL A 9 -47.26 -16.90 -3.75
C VAL A 9 -46.06 -17.66 -3.19
N VAL A 10 -45.40 -18.41 -4.03
CA VAL A 10 -44.09 -19.03 -3.71
C VAL A 10 -42.98 -17.97 -3.88
N GLY A 11 -42.56 -17.39 -2.76
CA GLY A 11 -41.41 -16.50 -2.71
C GLY A 11 -40.13 -17.31 -2.83
N CYS A 12 -39.45 -17.21 -3.98
CA CYS A 12 -38.10 -17.76 -4.18
C CYS A 12 -37.10 -16.78 -3.57
N SER A 13 -36.67 -17.03 -2.33
CA SER A 13 -35.60 -16.29 -1.69
C SER A 13 -34.27 -16.75 -2.26
N LEU A 14 -33.72 -16.01 -3.19
CA LEU A 14 -32.31 -16.15 -3.62
C LEU A 14 -31.41 -15.70 -2.47
N LEU A 15 -30.90 -16.67 -1.71
CA LEU A 15 -29.79 -16.47 -0.78
C LEU A 15 -28.52 -16.23 -1.61
N LEU A 16 -28.21 -14.97 -1.85
CA LEU A 16 -26.87 -14.56 -2.28
C LEU A 16 -25.91 -14.79 -1.10
N SER A 17 -25.31 -15.98 -1.07
CA SER A 17 -24.20 -16.28 -0.18
C SER A 17 -23.00 -15.49 -0.67
N SER A 18 -22.82 -14.25 -0.17
CA SER A 18 -21.57 -13.53 -0.29
C SER A 18 -20.54 -14.26 0.55
N CYS A 19 -19.66 -14.98 -0.10
CA CYS A 19 -18.51 -15.60 0.53
C CYS A 19 -17.49 -14.49 0.85
N SER A 20 -17.77 -13.69 1.88
CA SER A 20 -16.75 -12.80 2.47
C SER A 20 -15.70 -13.69 3.09
N ARG A 21 -14.56 -13.82 2.42
CA ARG A 21 -13.36 -14.45 3.00
C ARG A 21 -12.92 -13.56 4.15
N ASN A 22 -13.20 -13.98 5.39
CA ASN A 22 -12.69 -13.32 6.58
C ASN A 22 -11.15 -13.37 6.57
N LEU A 23 -10.50 -12.29 6.14
CA LEU A 23 -9.07 -12.05 6.37
C LEU A 23 -8.84 -11.58 7.83
N SER A 24 -9.49 -12.21 8.78
CA SER A 24 -9.37 -11.89 10.21
C SER A 24 -8.02 -12.27 10.82
N VAL A 25 -7.15 -12.94 10.06
CA VAL A 25 -5.82 -13.36 10.53
C VAL A 25 -4.77 -12.81 9.56
N PRO A 26 -3.78 -12.03 10.05
CA PRO A 26 -2.68 -11.54 9.24
C PRO A 26 -1.95 -12.70 8.53
N PRO A 27 -1.50 -12.51 7.28
CA PRO A 27 -0.68 -13.52 6.61
C PRO A 27 0.61 -13.77 7.40
N LYS A 28 1.01 -15.04 7.53
CA LYS A 28 2.20 -15.42 8.30
C LYS A 28 3.47 -15.49 7.46
N THR A 29 3.35 -15.48 6.14
CA THR A 29 4.47 -15.60 5.20
C THR A 29 4.15 -14.83 3.94
N HIS A 30 5.18 -14.44 3.20
CA HIS A 30 5.00 -13.92 1.85
C HIS A 30 4.21 -14.89 0.97
N PRO A 31 3.33 -14.38 0.10
CA PRO A 31 2.53 -15.22 -0.78
C PRO A 31 3.36 -15.87 -1.90
N LYS A 32 2.78 -16.91 -2.54
CA LYS A 32 3.28 -17.44 -3.80
C LYS A 32 2.68 -16.62 -4.95
N VAL A 33 3.51 -15.89 -5.68
CA VAL A 33 3.08 -14.87 -6.67
C VAL A 33 3.13 -15.33 -8.13
N GLY A 34 3.50 -16.57 -8.41
CA GLY A 34 3.75 -17.04 -9.80
C GLY A 34 2.57 -16.94 -10.78
N SER A 35 1.33 -16.78 -10.28
CA SER A 35 0.12 -16.60 -11.09
C SER A 35 -0.51 -15.20 -10.95
N TRP A 36 0.19 -14.25 -10.34
CA TRP A 36 -0.30 -12.89 -10.14
C TRP A 36 0.03 -12.02 -11.35
N ASN A 37 -0.73 -10.96 -11.53
CA ASN A 37 -0.46 -9.95 -12.55
C ASN A 37 0.79 -9.13 -12.17
N ASP A 38 1.47 -8.60 -13.16
CA ASP A 38 2.45 -7.54 -12.94
C ASP A 38 1.73 -6.27 -12.48
N LEU A 39 2.35 -5.50 -11.57
CA LEU A 39 1.83 -4.22 -11.13
C LEU A 39 1.92 -3.19 -12.26
N PHE A 40 3.00 -3.25 -13.04
CA PHE A 40 3.24 -2.45 -14.23
C PHE A 40 3.71 -3.34 -15.39
N ALA A 41 3.23 -3.03 -16.58
CA ALA A 41 3.75 -3.66 -17.81
C ALA A 41 5.24 -3.31 -18.01
N PRO A 42 6.06 -4.19 -18.62
CA PRO A 42 7.48 -3.94 -18.86
C PRO A 42 7.78 -2.67 -19.68
N ASP A 43 6.86 -2.26 -20.54
CA ASP A 43 6.94 -1.05 -21.36
C ASP A 43 6.30 0.18 -20.67
N LEU A 44 5.81 0.03 -19.44
CA LEU A 44 5.09 1.03 -18.65
C LEU A 44 3.86 1.64 -19.37
N SER A 45 3.31 0.96 -20.37
CA SER A 45 2.16 1.43 -21.15
C SER A 45 0.88 1.56 -20.32
N ASP A 46 0.79 0.87 -19.18
CA ASP A 46 -0.32 0.88 -18.22
C ASP A 46 -0.07 1.78 -17.00
N ALA A 47 1.01 2.57 -17.03
CA ALA A 47 1.38 3.49 -15.96
C ALA A 47 1.14 4.96 -16.34
N ILE A 48 1.06 5.83 -15.30
CA ILE A 48 1.02 7.29 -15.39
C ILE A 48 2.25 7.81 -14.65
N TYR A 49 3.11 8.54 -15.34
CA TYR A 49 4.32 9.15 -14.78
C TYR A 49 4.84 10.26 -15.70
N PRO A 50 5.66 11.20 -15.20
CA PRO A 50 6.28 12.23 -16.04
C PRO A 50 7.33 11.64 -16.98
N ASP A 51 7.32 12.08 -18.23
CA ASP A 51 8.25 11.60 -19.28
C ASP A 51 9.72 11.65 -18.84
N GLY A 52 10.46 10.58 -19.11
CA GLY A 52 11.90 10.48 -18.84
C GLY A 52 12.30 10.42 -17.37
N VAL A 53 11.32 10.24 -16.46
CA VAL A 53 11.61 10.11 -15.02
C VAL A 53 11.81 8.65 -14.62
N TRP A 54 10.96 7.76 -15.07
CA TRP A 54 11.00 6.34 -14.74
C TRP A 54 11.54 5.50 -15.89
N THR A 55 12.40 4.55 -15.57
CA THR A 55 12.92 3.55 -16.51
C THR A 55 12.68 2.15 -15.97
N PHE A 56 12.32 1.22 -16.85
CA PHE A 56 12.16 -0.20 -16.53
C PHE A 56 13.08 -1.01 -17.45
N GLU A 57 14.29 -1.32 -16.99
CA GLU A 57 15.32 -1.99 -17.76
C GLU A 57 15.82 -3.24 -17.00
N ASP A 58 16.03 -4.33 -17.71
CA ASP A 58 16.49 -5.61 -17.15
C ASP A 58 15.67 -6.09 -15.94
N GLY A 59 14.35 -5.81 -15.96
CA GLY A 59 13.42 -6.17 -14.89
C GLY A 59 13.51 -5.31 -13.64
N VAL A 60 14.23 -4.18 -13.69
CA VAL A 60 14.38 -3.22 -12.60
C VAL A 60 13.76 -1.89 -12.99
N LEU A 61 12.83 -1.42 -12.15
CA LEU A 61 12.22 -0.11 -12.24
C LEU A 61 12.96 0.87 -11.31
N THR A 62 13.30 2.05 -11.80
CA THR A 62 13.95 3.10 -11.01
C THR A 62 13.57 4.50 -11.50
N ALA A 63 13.68 5.49 -10.61
CA ALA A 63 13.38 6.89 -10.90
C ALA A 63 14.65 7.76 -10.96
N SER A 64 14.68 8.71 -11.89
CA SER A 64 15.73 9.73 -12.00
C SER A 64 15.44 10.97 -11.14
N LYS A 65 14.18 11.18 -10.70
CA LYS A 65 13.71 12.35 -9.93
C LYS A 65 12.75 11.93 -8.82
N ASP A 66 12.41 12.91 -7.96
CA ASP A 66 11.37 12.79 -6.93
C ASP A 66 9.98 13.01 -7.55
N GLU A 67 9.52 12.00 -8.28
CA GLU A 67 8.22 11.98 -8.94
C GLU A 67 7.64 10.58 -8.86
N ALA A 68 6.36 10.46 -8.60
CA ALA A 68 5.72 9.15 -8.49
C ALA A 68 5.35 8.54 -9.85
N ILE A 69 5.29 7.20 -9.90
CA ILE A 69 4.65 6.43 -10.96
C ILE A 69 3.37 5.81 -10.40
N TRP A 70 2.29 5.83 -11.19
CA TRP A 70 0.97 5.41 -10.77
C TRP A 70 0.40 4.34 -11.70
N THR A 71 -0.40 3.43 -11.15
CA THR A 71 -1.24 2.58 -11.98
C THR A 71 -2.33 3.41 -12.66
N LYS A 72 -2.69 3.07 -13.91
CA LYS A 72 -3.88 3.64 -14.57
C LYS A 72 -5.18 3.12 -13.97
N LYS A 73 -5.14 1.90 -13.43
CA LYS A 73 -6.28 1.23 -12.81
C LYS A 73 -6.37 1.59 -11.33
N ASP A 74 -7.59 1.74 -10.83
CA ASP A 74 -7.91 1.79 -9.41
C ASP A 74 -8.05 0.38 -8.83
N TYR A 75 -7.75 0.25 -7.55
CA TYR A 75 -7.84 -0.99 -6.80
C TYR A 75 -8.53 -0.76 -5.46
N ASP A 76 -9.38 -1.72 -5.06
CA ASP A 76 -10.06 -1.73 -3.75
C ASP A 76 -9.31 -2.63 -2.76
N ASN A 77 -9.59 -3.93 -2.86
CA ASN A 77 -8.99 -4.96 -2.02
C ASN A 77 -7.91 -5.68 -2.83
N PHE A 78 -6.68 -5.62 -2.36
CA PHE A 78 -5.55 -6.15 -3.12
C PHE A 78 -4.40 -6.59 -2.23
N VAL A 79 -3.54 -7.40 -2.81
CA VAL A 79 -2.22 -7.70 -2.25
C VAL A 79 -1.16 -7.31 -3.28
N ILE A 80 -0.20 -6.48 -2.87
CA ILE A 80 1.02 -6.20 -3.63
C ILE A 80 2.14 -7.02 -3.02
N ASP A 81 2.97 -7.60 -3.89
CA ASP A 81 4.24 -8.23 -3.51
C ASP A 81 5.33 -7.71 -4.43
N LEU A 82 6.36 -7.13 -3.87
CA LEU A 82 7.46 -6.54 -4.63
C LEU A 82 8.79 -6.72 -3.91
N GLU A 83 9.86 -6.54 -4.66
CA GLU A 83 11.19 -6.37 -4.09
C GLU A 83 11.70 -4.95 -4.32
N PHE A 84 12.31 -4.39 -3.29
CA PHE A 84 12.95 -3.08 -3.36
C PHE A 84 14.39 -3.13 -2.87
N LYS A 85 15.21 -2.21 -3.35
CA LYS A 85 16.59 -2.05 -2.94
C LYS A 85 16.89 -0.57 -2.71
N THR A 86 17.31 -0.23 -1.51
CA THR A 86 17.71 1.13 -1.13
C THR A 86 19.16 1.39 -1.50
N ALA A 87 19.52 2.65 -1.70
CA ALA A 87 20.86 3.18 -1.62
C ALA A 87 21.05 3.90 -0.27
N GLU A 88 22.23 4.36 0.02
CA GLU A 88 22.48 5.19 1.22
C GLU A 88 21.62 6.45 1.20
N GLY A 89 20.87 6.67 2.27
CA GLY A 89 19.97 7.81 2.44
C GLY A 89 18.66 7.72 1.66
N THR A 90 18.29 6.60 1.05
CA THR A 90 17.01 6.44 0.33
C THR A 90 15.82 6.82 1.20
N ASN A 91 14.92 7.59 0.60
CA ASN A 91 13.55 7.82 1.04
C ASN A 91 12.61 7.64 -0.15
N SER A 92 11.60 6.80 -0.01
CA SER A 92 10.64 6.38 -1.03
C SER A 92 9.43 5.72 -0.34
N GLY A 93 8.45 5.25 -1.10
CA GLY A 93 7.28 4.59 -0.54
C GLY A 93 6.44 3.85 -1.58
N VAL A 94 5.59 2.97 -1.07
CA VAL A 94 4.46 2.40 -1.82
C VAL A 94 3.21 3.12 -1.38
N ILE A 95 2.48 3.70 -2.34
CA ILE A 95 1.31 4.52 -2.08
C ILE A 95 0.07 3.71 -2.44
N ALA A 96 -0.86 3.57 -1.50
CA ALA A 96 -2.13 2.87 -1.66
C ALA A 96 -3.30 3.84 -1.59
N TYR A 97 -4.43 3.51 -2.24
CA TYR A 97 -5.69 4.23 -2.17
C TYR A 97 -5.60 5.71 -2.60
N CYS A 98 -4.72 6.05 -3.54
CA CYS A 98 -4.58 7.41 -4.02
C CYS A 98 -5.79 7.83 -4.87
N THR A 99 -6.51 8.86 -4.43
CA THR A 99 -7.67 9.43 -5.15
C THR A 99 -7.37 10.74 -5.86
N ASP A 100 -6.21 11.36 -5.55
CA ASP A 100 -5.73 12.58 -6.21
C ASP A 100 -4.20 12.52 -6.38
N MET A 101 -3.73 12.13 -7.55
CA MET A 101 -2.30 11.97 -7.84
C MET A 101 -1.52 13.28 -7.77
N GLN A 102 -2.15 14.44 -7.96
CA GLN A 102 -1.48 15.74 -7.91
C GLN A 102 -1.31 16.24 -6.48
N ASN A 103 -2.21 15.83 -5.59
CA ASN A 103 -2.18 16.14 -4.16
C ASN A 103 -2.28 14.85 -3.34
N TRP A 104 -1.43 13.87 -3.64
CA TRP A 104 -1.55 12.51 -3.13
C TRP A 104 -1.27 12.39 -1.63
N ILE A 105 -0.41 13.24 -1.08
CA ILE A 105 0.05 13.12 0.32
C ILE A 105 -1.12 13.07 1.31
N PRO A 106 -2.10 14.00 1.34
CA PRO A 106 -3.25 13.89 2.23
C PRO A 106 -4.37 12.97 1.70
N ASN A 107 -4.28 12.46 0.47
CA ASN A 107 -5.34 11.73 -0.22
C ASN A 107 -4.96 10.27 -0.53
N SER A 108 -4.05 9.71 0.26
CA SER A 108 -3.58 8.33 0.11
C SER A 108 -2.97 7.80 1.40
N VAL A 109 -2.55 6.54 1.37
CA VAL A 109 -1.78 5.90 2.46
C VAL A 109 -0.41 5.53 1.92
N GLU A 110 0.65 6.04 2.52
CA GLU A 110 2.01 5.69 2.17
C GLU A 110 2.59 4.63 3.11
N ILE A 111 3.12 3.57 2.54
CA ILE A 111 3.95 2.57 3.22
C ILE A 111 5.41 2.93 2.96
N GLN A 112 6.07 3.38 4.01
CA GLN A 112 7.41 3.96 3.95
C GLN A 112 8.47 2.96 3.49
N ILE A 113 9.36 3.42 2.62
CA ILE A 113 10.63 2.77 2.30
C ILE A 113 11.76 3.76 2.60
N ALA A 114 12.58 3.44 3.60
CA ALA A 114 13.71 4.27 4.00
C ALA A 114 14.96 3.41 4.22
N ASP A 115 16.12 4.04 4.10
CA ASP A 115 17.38 3.48 4.59
C ASP A 115 17.50 3.75 6.09
N ASP A 116 16.95 2.87 6.92
CA ASP A 116 16.97 3.02 8.38
C ASP A 116 18.40 3.00 8.99
N PHE A 117 19.43 2.71 8.19
CA PHE A 117 20.83 2.74 8.63
C PHE A 117 21.48 4.11 8.44
N ALA A 118 20.95 4.97 7.57
CA ALA A 118 21.44 6.34 7.42
C ALA A 118 21.09 7.17 8.65
N GLU A 119 22.05 7.95 9.16
CA GLU A 119 21.90 8.72 10.39
C GLU A 119 20.63 9.61 10.41
N GLN A 120 20.32 10.22 9.27
CA GLN A 120 19.14 11.07 9.11
C GLN A 120 17.81 10.32 9.30
N TRP A 121 17.73 9.03 8.94
CA TRP A 121 16.50 8.23 9.09
C TRP A 121 16.51 7.41 10.37
N ALA A 122 17.65 6.89 10.81
CA ALA A 122 17.80 6.14 12.05
C ALA A 122 17.34 6.94 13.29
N ASN A 123 17.51 8.26 13.25
CA ASN A 123 17.10 9.17 14.34
C ASN A 123 15.74 9.85 14.09
N SER A 124 15.05 9.51 12.98
CA SER A 124 13.71 10.03 12.69
C SER A 124 12.65 9.33 13.57
N PRO A 125 11.44 9.93 13.70
CA PRO A 125 10.33 9.24 14.35
C PRO A 125 10.11 7.85 13.77
N GLY A 126 9.75 6.87 14.61
CA GLY A 126 9.49 5.49 14.16
C GLY A 126 8.45 5.39 13.04
N THR A 127 7.51 6.34 12.99
CA THR A 127 6.51 6.46 11.90
C THR A 127 7.10 6.89 10.54
N TRP A 128 8.41 7.14 10.46
CA TRP A 128 9.13 7.50 9.22
C TRP A 128 10.12 6.42 8.78
N GLN A 129 10.22 5.32 9.54
CA GLN A 129 11.12 4.22 9.23
C GLN A 129 10.49 3.22 8.24
N CYS A 130 11.32 2.40 7.62
CA CYS A 130 10.91 1.44 6.62
C CYS A 130 9.84 0.47 7.13
N GLY A 131 8.72 0.35 6.41
CA GLY A 131 7.55 -0.46 6.79
C GLY A 131 6.53 0.27 7.66
N ALA A 132 6.77 1.51 8.06
CA ALA A 132 5.77 2.35 8.71
C ALA A 132 4.58 2.63 7.76
N ILE A 133 3.40 2.87 8.34
CA ILE A 133 2.38 3.67 7.66
C ILE A 133 2.76 5.12 7.96
N PHE A 134 3.29 5.81 6.96
CA PHE A 134 4.03 7.06 7.11
C PHE A 134 3.27 8.11 7.95
N GLY A 135 3.95 8.64 8.96
CA GLY A 135 3.41 9.65 9.89
C GLY A 135 2.35 9.12 10.88
N HIS A 136 1.87 7.87 10.74
CA HIS A 136 0.73 7.37 11.51
C HIS A 136 1.06 6.16 12.37
N LEU A 137 1.71 5.12 11.86
CA LEU A 137 2.00 3.89 12.61
C LEU A 137 3.43 3.45 12.38
N ALA A 138 4.21 3.38 13.46
CA ALA A 138 5.56 2.82 13.41
C ALA A 138 5.53 1.29 13.20
N PRO A 139 6.53 0.72 12.51
CA PRO A 139 6.69 -0.72 12.45
C PRO A 139 7.05 -1.28 13.85
N THR A 140 6.56 -2.45 14.15
CA THR A 140 6.84 -3.12 15.45
C THR A 140 8.30 -3.59 15.57
N LYS A 141 9.00 -3.68 14.43
CA LYS A 141 10.42 -4.06 14.31
C LYS A 141 10.98 -3.58 12.98
N SER A 142 12.26 -3.24 12.93
CA SER A 142 12.97 -2.99 11.66
C SER A 142 13.41 -4.32 11.06
N MET A 143 13.04 -4.54 9.79
CA MET A 143 13.37 -5.74 9.02
C MET A 143 14.05 -5.41 7.69
N VAL A 144 14.28 -4.12 7.40
CA VAL A 144 14.99 -3.69 6.19
C VAL A 144 16.47 -4.09 6.28
N LYS A 145 17.02 -4.52 5.15
CA LYS A 145 18.43 -4.82 5.01
C LYS A 145 19.23 -3.56 4.67
N LYS A 146 20.56 -3.64 4.78
CA LYS A 146 21.46 -2.54 4.46
C LYS A 146 21.32 -2.09 2.99
N PRO A 147 21.66 -0.83 2.69
CA PRO A 147 21.71 -0.34 1.32
C PRO A 147 22.47 -1.27 0.39
N GLY A 148 21.96 -1.42 -0.84
CA GLY A 148 22.51 -2.35 -1.84
C GLY A 148 21.94 -3.77 -1.78
N GLU A 149 21.20 -4.15 -0.75
CA GLU A 149 20.55 -5.45 -0.63
C GLU A 149 19.08 -5.41 -1.06
N TRP A 150 18.60 -6.48 -1.72
CA TRP A 150 17.20 -6.63 -2.06
C TRP A 150 16.37 -7.05 -0.85
N ASN A 151 15.28 -6.33 -0.62
CA ASN A 151 14.24 -6.60 0.36
C ASN A 151 12.98 -7.07 -0.35
N ARG A 152 12.18 -7.93 0.27
CA ARG A 152 10.84 -8.27 -0.20
C ARG A 152 9.81 -7.66 0.72
N MET A 153 8.81 -6.98 0.13
CA MET A 153 7.68 -6.39 0.83
C MET A 153 6.38 -6.97 0.28
N THR A 154 5.47 -7.34 1.17
CA THR A 154 4.09 -7.68 0.83
C THR A 154 3.16 -6.73 1.57
N ILE A 155 2.28 -6.06 0.84
CA ILE A 155 1.26 -5.17 1.39
C ILE A 155 -0.10 -5.78 1.07
N THR A 156 -0.92 -6.01 2.10
CA THR A 156 -2.31 -6.43 1.94
C THR A 156 -3.21 -5.29 2.39
N CYS A 157 -4.05 -4.83 1.48
CA CYS A 157 -5.09 -3.85 1.71
C CYS A 157 -6.45 -4.54 1.55
N HIS A 158 -7.24 -4.60 2.63
CA HIS A 158 -8.56 -5.23 2.63
C HIS A 158 -9.52 -4.41 3.48
N ASP A 159 -10.49 -3.78 2.85
CA ASP A 159 -11.33 -2.77 3.47
C ASP A 159 -10.46 -1.70 4.17
N GLN A 160 -10.67 -1.47 5.45
CA GLN A 160 -9.86 -0.52 6.24
C GLN A 160 -8.62 -1.14 6.90
N MET A 161 -8.31 -2.42 6.59
CA MET A 161 -7.15 -3.10 7.15
C MET A 161 -5.95 -3.06 6.21
N ILE A 162 -4.80 -2.66 6.73
CA ILE A 162 -3.52 -2.68 6.02
C ILE A 162 -2.53 -3.55 6.80
N TYR A 163 -1.90 -4.48 6.10
CA TYR A 163 -0.87 -5.37 6.63
C TYR A 163 0.41 -5.17 5.83
N VAL A 164 1.53 -4.95 6.50
CA VAL A 164 2.85 -4.81 5.86
C VAL A 164 3.79 -5.88 6.38
N MET A 165 4.34 -6.66 5.46
CA MET A 165 5.34 -7.67 5.74
C MET A 165 6.64 -7.32 5.02
N ILE A 166 7.77 -7.38 5.72
CA ILE A 166 9.10 -7.18 5.14
C ILE A 166 9.98 -8.37 5.49
N ASN A 167 10.63 -8.96 4.50
CA ASN A 167 11.61 -10.07 4.64
C ASN A 167 11.08 -11.24 5.50
N GLY A 168 9.79 -11.57 5.36
CA GLY A 168 9.14 -12.69 6.04
C GLY A 168 8.52 -12.37 7.39
N GLU A 169 8.63 -11.12 7.85
CA GLU A 169 8.09 -10.68 9.14
C GLU A 169 6.98 -9.65 8.96
N MET A 170 5.89 -9.80 9.70
CA MET A 170 4.84 -8.78 9.82
C MET A 170 5.38 -7.61 10.64
N VAL A 171 5.47 -6.43 10.03
CA VAL A 171 6.02 -5.24 10.67
C VAL A 171 4.96 -4.22 11.06
N SER A 172 3.88 -4.11 10.28
CA SER A 172 2.79 -3.16 10.56
C SER A 172 1.42 -3.77 10.29
N VAL A 173 0.47 -3.50 11.17
CA VAL A 173 -0.95 -3.87 11.05
C VAL A 173 -1.78 -2.66 11.48
N MET A 174 -2.53 -2.09 10.54
CA MET A 174 -3.35 -0.92 10.78
C MET A 174 -4.83 -1.21 10.50
N ASN A 175 -5.70 -0.72 11.37
CA ASN A 175 -7.11 -0.51 11.07
C ASN A 175 -7.34 0.99 10.92
N MET A 176 -7.49 1.47 9.69
CA MET A 176 -7.66 2.89 9.35
C MET A 176 -8.82 3.54 10.11
N ALA A 177 -9.88 2.78 10.45
CA ALA A 177 -11.03 3.29 11.22
C ALA A 177 -10.67 3.87 12.59
N LEU A 178 -9.51 3.51 13.15
CA LEU A 178 -9.05 4.01 14.45
C LEU A 178 -8.38 5.39 14.36
N TRP A 179 -7.96 5.83 13.16
CA TRP A 179 -7.32 7.13 12.91
C TRP A 179 -8.36 8.18 12.52
N THR A 180 -9.10 8.67 13.51
CA THR A 180 -10.22 9.63 13.35
C THR A 180 -9.79 11.08 13.47
N SER A 181 -8.51 11.37 13.73
CA SER A 181 -7.95 12.71 13.86
C SER A 181 -6.93 12.96 12.75
N ALA A 182 -6.92 14.19 12.21
CA ALA A 182 -5.87 14.67 11.31
C ALA A 182 -4.65 15.25 12.06
N LYS A 183 -4.62 15.23 13.39
CA LYS A 183 -3.58 15.89 14.20
C LYS A 183 -2.85 14.94 15.15
N THR A 184 -3.54 13.91 15.60
CA THR A 184 -3.01 13.01 16.63
C THR A 184 -3.32 11.56 16.28
N ASN A 185 -2.32 10.71 16.41
CA ASN A 185 -2.46 9.26 16.34
C ASN A 185 -3.24 8.71 17.54
N PRO A 186 -3.77 7.49 17.49
CA PRO A 186 -4.48 6.87 18.62
C PRO A 186 -3.66 6.78 19.92
N ASP A 187 -2.33 6.76 19.84
CA ASP A 187 -1.42 6.77 20.98
C ASP A 187 -1.12 8.17 21.54
N GLY A 188 -1.71 9.23 20.94
CA GLY A 188 -1.53 10.63 21.31
C GLY A 188 -0.33 11.31 20.66
N SER A 189 0.49 10.63 19.87
CA SER A 189 1.58 11.25 19.13
C SER A 189 1.04 12.15 17.99
N GLU A 190 1.81 13.16 17.61
CA GLU A 190 1.41 14.13 16.59
C GLU A 190 1.50 13.52 15.18
N ILE A 191 0.49 13.84 14.35
CA ILE A 191 0.51 13.58 12.90
C ILE A 191 1.06 14.83 12.21
N PRO A 192 2.02 14.70 11.28
CA PRO A 192 2.51 15.84 10.49
C PRO A 192 1.38 16.60 9.82
N SER A 193 1.41 17.94 9.87
CA SER A 193 0.31 18.80 9.42
C SER A 193 -0.04 18.68 7.94
N TRP A 194 0.87 18.16 7.11
CA TRP A 194 0.63 17.91 5.68
C TRP A 194 -0.11 16.58 5.42
N LEU A 195 -0.26 15.72 6.43
CA LEU A 195 -1.11 14.52 6.42
C LEU A 195 -2.49 14.87 6.99
N SER A 196 -3.18 15.80 6.33
CA SER A 196 -4.30 16.54 6.90
C SER A 196 -5.66 15.82 6.85
N THR A 197 -5.73 14.62 6.26
CA THR A 197 -6.97 13.84 6.19
C THR A 197 -6.95 12.70 7.18
N PRO A 198 -7.95 12.58 8.09
CA PRO A 198 -8.07 11.40 8.95
C PRO A 198 -8.18 10.12 8.11
N PHE A 199 -7.41 9.08 8.43
CA PHE A 199 -7.48 7.83 7.65
C PHE A 199 -8.84 7.14 7.71
N ALA A 200 -9.62 7.35 8.78
CA ALA A 200 -10.99 6.86 8.88
C ALA A 200 -11.93 7.47 7.81
N GLU A 201 -11.55 8.61 7.22
CA GLU A 201 -12.32 9.33 6.20
C GLU A 201 -11.79 9.07 4.78
N LEU A 202 -10.60 8.47 4.63
CA LEU A 202 -10.05 8.15 3.32
C LEU A 202 -10.86 7.02 2.66
N PRO A 203 -11.12 7.12 1.34
CA PRO A 203 -11.63 5.99 0.56
C PRO A 203 -10.66 4.81 0.61
N THR A 204 -11.22 3.58 0.66
CA THR A 204 -10.42 2.34 0.58
C THR A 204 -10.33 1.82 -0.85
N HIS A 205 -10.18 2.73 -1.80
CA HIS A 205 -9.96 2.46 -3.21
C HIS A 205 -9.15 3.60 -3.84
N GLY A 206 -8.48 3.35 -4.94
CA GLY A 206 -7.74 4.35 -5.70
C GLY A 206 -6.55 3.76 -6.44
N ASN A 207 -5.75 4.64 -7.03
CA ASN A 207 -4.54 4.26 -7.73
C ASN A 207 -3.46 3.80 -6.73
N ILE A 208 -2.58 2.94 -7.22
CA ILE A 208 -1.37 2.53 -6.51
C ILE A 208 -0.20 3.29 -7.11
N GLY A 209 0.69 3.78 -6.25
CA GLY A 209 1.90 4.49 -6.68
C GLY A 209 3.17 3.95 -6.05
N LEU A 210 4.30 4.26 -6.71
CA LEU A 210 5.62 4.16 -6.11
C LEU A 210 6.24 5.54 -6.13
N GLN A 211 6.73 5.99 -4.98
CA GLN A 211 7.43 7.28 -4.88
C GLN A 211 8.83 7.16 -5.49
N GLY A 212 9.26 8.18 -6.21
CA GLY A 212 10.59 8.27 -6.78
C GLY A 212 11.68 8.49 -5.74
N LYS A 213 12.83 9.01 -6.16
CA LYS A 213 13.97 9.23 -5.27
C LYS A 213 13.80 10.51 -4.45
N HIS A 214 12.90 10.49 -3.48
CA HIS A 214 12.78 11.56 -2.50
C HIS A 214 14.09 11.70 -1.71
N ALA A 215 14.47 12.91 -1.32
CA ALA A 215 15.79 13.24 -0.74
C ALA A 215 17.01 12.92 -1.65
N GLY A 216 16.78 12.61 -2.95
CA GLY A 216 17.82 12.49 -3.96
C GLY A 216 18.53 11.14 -4.06
N ALA A 217 18.39 10.24 -3.10
CA ALA A 217 19.02 8.92 -3.14
C ALA A 217 18.21 7.92 -4.00
N PRO A 218 18.88 7.04 -4.76
CA PRO A 218 18.22 6.08 -5.63
C PRO A 218 17.35 5.06 -4.91
N ILE A 219 16.28 4.64 -5.57
CA ILE A 219 15.44 3.50 -5.21
C ILE A 219 15.28 2.58 -6.41
N TYR A 220 15.24 1.28 -6.18
CA TYR A 220 15.09 0.27 -7.20
C TYR A 220 13.97 -0.70 -6.82
N PHE A 221 13.11 -1.05 -7.78
CA PHE A 221 12.02 -2.00 -7.61
C PHE A 221 12.14 -3.11 -8.65
N ARG A 222 11.74 -4.34 -8.29
CA ARG A 222 11.60 -5.46 -9.22
C ARG A 222 10.55 -6.46 -8.72
N ASN A 223 10.20 -7.43 -9.56
CA ASN A 223 9.26 -8.50 -9.21
C ASN A 223 7.94 -7.96 -8.62
N MET A 224 7.47 -6.83 -9.15
CA MET A 224 6.28 -6.14 -8.68
C MET A 224 5.02 -6.86 -9.14
N LYS A 225 4.33 -7.54 -8.24
CA LYS A 225 3.13 -8.34 -8.52
C LYS A 225 1.94 -7.85 -7.73
N ILE A 226 0.74 -8.00 -8.30
CA ILE A 226 -0.52 -7.62 -7.69
C ILE A 226 -1.57 -8.70 -7.87
N LYS A 227 -2.44 -8.83 -6.88
CA LYS A 227 -3.64 -9.67 -6.91
C LYS A 227 -4.79 -8.96 -6.22
N GLU A 228 -5.91 -8.82 -6.92
CA GLU A 228 -7.20 -8.42 -6.33
C GLU A 228 -7.79 -9.57 -5.51
N ILE A 229 -8.46 -9.27 -4.38
CA ILE A 229 -8.96 -10.26 -3.41
C ILE A 229 -10.39 -9.96 -2.97
#